data_505143ecbadd699e99e6b05f7c1f656a
#
_entry.id   505143ecbadd699e99e6b05f7c1f656a
#
_cell.length_a   1.000
_cell.length_b   1.000
_cell.length_c   1.000
_cell.angle_alpha   90.00
_cell.angle_beta   90.00
_cell.angle_gamma   90.00
#
_symmetry.space_group_name_H-M   'P 1'
#
loop_
_entity.id
_entity.type
_entity.pdbx_description
1 polymer ?
#
loop_
_entity_poly.entity_id
_entity_poly.type
_entity_poly.pdbx_seq_one_letter_code
_entity_poly.pdbx_strand_id
1 'polypeptide(L)'
;MRLTTTGIIAAVVLGLTPALPATANGLAGAYLAGRAASYESDYAKAAQYYTQALIADPSNPRILENATSAYVNLGRVPQAFTIAQKMQLSGIESQIAHLVITAEQFEQGDYDQLLEDISAGRRIGPLVDGLASAWAELGRGRMTEALARFDELSQQNGLQGFALYHKALALASVGDYEGADALFSGEEQGPLRQTRRGVMAHVEVLSQLERNEDALELISALFRDDSDPGVADYRARLEAGEMLPFTHVNDATDGAAEMFFSVAGVLSSDASPGYTLIYSRLAEYLRDDHVDAILLSAAMLEDLERYTLATESYNRVPRDHPAFHAAELGRADTLRRAGKDDAAIEVLQQLAKSHGELASVHTAMGDMMRGLQRFEDAIPAYDRAIELTDEDNAQWFVHYARGISYERSDNWERAEADFRRALELRPNQPLVLNYLGYSLVEKKIKLDEALEMIETAAAERPDSGFIIDSLGWVLYRLGRYDEAVGHMERAAELMPVDPVVNDHLGDVYWAVGRETEAQFQWKRALSFIDPTEEDGDADPERIRRKLDVGLDVVLEEEGAPPLRVANDG
;
A
#
# COMPACT_ATOMS: atom_id res chain seq x y z
N MET A 1 -68.73 -49.61 32.23
CA MET A 1 -68.73 -48.87 30.95
C MET A 1 -67.48 -48.01 30.94
N ARG A 2 -66.42 -48.43 30.28
CA ARG A 2 -65.14 -47.74 30.20
C ARG A 2 -64.99 -47.24 28.75
N LEU A 3 -64.95 -45.94 28.55
CA LEU A 3 -64.59 -45.33 27.26
C LEU A 3 -63.07 -45.12 27.21
N THR A 4 -62.45 -45.76 26.23
CA THR A 4 -61.05 -45.60 25.86
C THR A 4 -60.97 -44.49 24.78
N THR A 5 -60.30 -43.40 25.09
CA THR A 5 -59.95 -42.35 24.15
C THR A 5 -58.61 -42.63 23.50
N THR A 6 -58.63 -42.87 22.21
CA THR A 6 -57.43 -43.09 21.38
C THR A 6 -56.97 -41.72 20.87
N GLY A 7 -55.82 -41.23 21.33
CA GLY A 7 -55.18 -40.02 20.81
C GLY A 7 -54.37 -40.32 19.56
N ILE A 8 -54.65 -39.63 18.46
CA ILE A 8 -53.88 -39.64 17.22
C ILE A 8 -52.78 -38.59 17.33
N ILE A 9 -51.52 -39.06 17.36
CA ILE A 9 -50.33 -38.17 17.23
C ILE A 9 -50.07 -38.00 15.73
N ALA A 10 -50.37 -36.81 15.21
CA ALA A 10 -49.94 -36.41 13.86
C ALA A 10 -48.47 -35.95 13.89
N ALA A 11 -47.54 -36.78 13.37
CA ALA A 11 -46.18 -36.38 13.14
C ALA A 11 -46.09 -35.47 11.91
N VAL A 12 -45.78 -34.18 12.13
CA VAL A 12 -45.45 -33.23 11.06
C VAL A 12 -44.00 -33.50 10.64
N VAL A 13 -43.82 -34.20 9.52
CA VAL A 13 -42.53 -34.32 8.85
C VAL A 13 -42.25 -33.02 8.11
N LEU A 14 -41.46 -32.13 8.69
CA LEU A 14 -40.85 -31.01 7.97
C LEU A 14 -39.82 -31.58 6.98
N GLY A 15 -40.21 -31.69 5.72
CA GLY A 15 -39.28 -32.02 4.64
C GLY A 15 -38.25 -30.88 4.48
N LEU A 16 -37.02 -31.16 4.87
CA LEU A 16 -35.87 -30.38 4.45
C LEU A 16 -35.69 -30.59 2.94
N THR A 17 -36.32 -29.75 2.13
CA THR A 17 -35.93 -29.60 0.71
C THR A 17 -34.53 -28.97 0.69
N PRO A 18 -33.52 -29.60 0.05
CA PRO A 18 -32.25 -28.94 -0.16
C PRO A 18 -32.54 -27.67 -0.97
N ALA A 19 -32.13 -26.52 -0.44
CA ALA A 19 -32.15 -25.28 -1.17
C ALA A 19 -31.23 -25.48 -2.39
N LEU A 20 -31.81 -25.64 -3.57
CA LEU A 20 -31.05 -25.56 -4.81
C LEU A 20 -30.38 -24.18 -4.84
N PRO A 21 -29.09 -24.10 -5.21
CA PRO A 21 -28.48 -22.81 -5.37
C PRO A 21 -29.34 -21.99 -6.34
N ALA A 22 -29.82 -20.84 -5.88
CA ALA A 22 -30.56 -19.92 -6.73
C ALA A 22 -29.61 -19.49 -7.85
N THR A 23 -29.77 -20.10 -9.03
CA THR A 23 -29.08 -19.62 -10.22
C THR A 23 -29.61 -18.22 -10.49
N ALA A 24 -28.72 -17.21 -10.41
CA ALA A 24 -29.03 -15.80 -10.65
C ALA A 24 -29.29 -15.56 -12.16
N ASN A 25 -30.23 -16.29 -12.75
CA ASN A 25 -30.55 -16.23 -14.18
C ASN A 25 -31.50 -15.08 -14.56
N GLY A 26 -31.88 -14.20 -13.61
CA GLY A 26 -32.69 -13.03 -13.85
C GLY A 26 -31.88 -11.72 -13.77
N LEU A 27 -32.38 -10.65 -14.40
CA LEU A 27 -31.76 -9.32 -14.34
C LEU A 27 -31.38 -8.90 -12.91
N ALA A 28 -32.30 -9.04 -11.96
CA ALA A 28 -32.06 -8.65 -10.56
C ALA A 28 -30.95 -9.48 -9.90
N GLY A 29 -30.90 -10.79 -10.13
CA GLY A 29 -29.85 -11.67 -9.58
C GLY A 29 -28.47 -11.34 -10.13
N ALA A 30 -28.34 -11.22 -11.46
CA ALA A 30 -27.08 -10.86 -12.11
C ALA A 30 -26.62 -9.45 -11.70
N TYR A 31 -27.52 -8.48 -11.66
CA TYR A 31 -27.20 -7.12 -11.23
C TYR A 31 -26.72 -7.05 -9.78
N LEU A 32 -27.42 -7.72 -8.86
CA LEU A 32 -27.03 -7.73 -7.44
C LEU A 32 -25.69 -8.45 -7.22
N ALA A 33 -25.46 -9.57 -7.94
CA ALA A 33 -24.19 -10.27 -7.90
C ALA A 33 -23.05 -9.41 -8.47
N GLY A 34 -23.29 -8.69 -9.56
CA GLY A 34 -22.33 -7.73 -10.12
C GLY A 34 -22.00 -6.60 -9.14
N ARG A 35 -23.01 -6.06 -8.43
CA ARG A 35 -22.80 -5.05 -7.39
C ARG A 35 -22.00 -5.57 -6.21
N ALA A 36 -22.30 -6.76 -5.72
CA ALA A 36 -21.52 -7.39 -4.65
C ALA A 36 -20.08 -7.57 -5.06
N ALA A 37 -19.85 -8.12 -6.26
CA ALA A 37 -18.50 -8.29 -6.80
C ALA A 37 -17.75 -6.94 -6.98
N SER A 38 -18.45 -5.87 -7.42
CA SER A 38 -17.86 -4.53 -7.51
C SER A 38 -17.49 -3.96 -6.14
N TYR A 39 -18.32 -4.18 -5.12
CA TYR A 39 -18.05 -3.74 -3.76
C TYR A 39 -16.81 -4.44 -3.18
N GLU A 40 -16.66 -5.72 -3.50
CA GLU A 40 -15.47 -6.52 -3.16
C GLU A 40 -14.30 -6.28 -4.12
N SER A 41 -14.42 -5.40 -5.11
CA SER A 41 -13.41 -5.17 -6.17
C SER A 41 -13.04 -6.43 -6.96
N ASP A 42 -13.91 -7.46 -6.98
CA ASP A 42 -13.75 -8.65 -7.84
C ASP A 42 -14.20 -8.32 -9.27
N TYR A 43 -13.31 -7.61 -9.97
CA TYR A 43 -13.60 -7.09 -11.31
C TYR A 43 -13.92 -8.18 -12.33
N ALA A 44 -13.36 -9.38 -12.18
CA ALA A 44 -13.65 -10.51 -13.07
C ALA A 44 -15.10 -10.96 -12.94
N LYS A 45 -15.59 -11.18 -11.71
CA LYS A 45 -16.99 -11.51 -11.45
C LYS A 45 -17.91 -10.34 -11.76
N ALA A 46 -17.52 -9.11 -11.43
CA ALA A 46 -18.29 -7.92 -11.74
C ALA A 46 -18.55 -7.80 -13.26
N ALA A 47 -17.51 -7.89 -14.09
CA ALA A 47 -17.62 -7.87 -15.56
C ALA A 47 -18.50 -9.00 -16.07
N GLN A 48 -18.35 -10.22 -15.54
CA GLN A 48 -19.17 -11.38 -15.90
C GLN A 48 -20.66 -11.15 -15.60
N TYR A 49 -20.99 -10.74 -14.39
CA TYR A 49 -22.37 -10.58 -13.95
C TYR A 49 -23.05 -9.37 -14.59
N TYR A 50 -22.35 -8.24 -14.77
CA TYR A 50 -22.91 -7.10 -15.50
C TYR A 50 -23.14 -7.43 -16.98
N THR A 51 -22.26 -8.19 -17.61
CA THR A 51 -22.49 -8.67 -18.99
C THR A 51 -23.73 -9.56 -19.05
N GLN A 52 -23.96 -10.45 -18.08
CA GLN A 52 -25.20 -11.23 -18.00
C GLN A 52 -26.44 -10.34 -17.79
N ALA A 53 -26.35 -9.32 -16.93
CA ALA A 53 -27.44 -8.39 -16.71
C ALA A 53 -27.77 -7.57 -17.99
N LEU A 54 -26.77 -7.20 -18.79
CA LEU A 54 -26.94 -6.50 -20.08
C LEU A 54 -27.65 -7.34 -21.14
N ILE A 55 -27.71 -8.68 -21.02
CA ILE A 55 -28.52 -9.53 -21.91
C ILE A 55 -30.01 -9.26 -21.68
N ALA A 56 -30.41 -9.05 -20.42
CA ALA A 56 -31.81 -8.82 -20.07
C ALA A 56 -32.24 -7.34 -20.17
N ASP A 57 -31.33 -6.41 -19.89
CA ASP A 57 -31.57 -4.95 -19.99
C ASP A 57 -30.34 -4.27 -20.66
N PRO A 58 -30.27 -4.31 -22.01
CA PRO A 58 -29.09 -3.90 -22.75
C PRO A 58 -28.85 -2.39 -22.82
N SER A 59 -29.79 -1.57 -22.34
CA SER A 59 -29.69 -0.10 -22.37
C SER A 59 -29.68 0.55 -20.99
N ASN A 60 -29.56 -0.23 -19.92
CA ASN A 60 -29.54 0.29 -18.56
C ASN A 60 -28.24 1.07 -18.30
N PRO A 61 -28.30 2.39 -18.06
CA PRO A 61 -27.10 3.22 -17.94
C PRO A 61 -26.18 2.78 -16.81
N ARG A 62 -26.72 2.38 -15.65
CA ARG A 62 -25.92 1.95 -14.49
C ARG A 62 -25.21 0.63 -14.74
N ILE A 63 -25.86 -0.31 -15.45
CA ILE A 63 -25.23 -1.59 -15.76
C ILE A 63 -24.12 -1.39 -16.79
N LEU A 64 -24.36 -0.55 -17.81
CA LEU A 64 -23.37 -0.20 -18.82
C LEU A 64 -22.14 0.47 -18.18
N GLU A 65 -22.33 1.46 -17.33
CA GLU A 65 -21.24 2.17 -16.64
C GLU A 65 -20.43 1.24 -15.73
N ASN A 66 -21.10 0.44 -14.90
CA ASN A 66 -20.42 -0.51 -14.02
C ASN A 66 -19.67 -1.61 -14.80
N ALA A 67 -20.22 -2.08 -15.91
CA ALA A 67 -19.56 -3.04 -16.77
C ALA A 67 -18.31 -2.42 -17.42
N THR A 68 -18.41 -1.17 -17.91
CA THR A 68 -17.27 -0.43 -18.47
C THR A 68 -16.15 -0.30 -17.43
N SER A 69 -16.47 0.16 -16.22
CA SER A 69 -15.49 0.27 -15.12
C SER A 69 -14.84 -1.08 -14.79
N ALA A 70 -15.64 -2.15 -14.66
CA ALA A 70 -15.11 -3.47 -14.35
C ALA A 70 -14.14 -3.99 -15.43
N TYR A 71 -14.45 -3.77 -16.71
CA TYR A 71 -13.57 -4.18 -17.81
C TYR A 71 -12.27 -3.36 -17.85
N VAL A 72 -12.34 -2.03 -17.61
CA VAL A 72 -11.13 -1.19 -17.54
C VAL A 72 -10.22 -1.66 -16.40
N ASN A 73 -10.77 -1.85 -15.20
CA ASN A 73 -10.01 -2.29 -14.04
C ASN A 73 -9.38 -3.69 -14.19
N LEU A 74 -9.95 -4.52 -15.08
CA LEU A 74 -9.33 -5.78 -15.52
C LEU A 74 -8.22 -5.58 -16.57
N GLY A 75 -7.99 -4.37 -17.07
CA GLY A 75 -7.10 -4.13 -18.20
C GLY A 75 -7.69 -4.58 -19.56
N ARG A 76 -9.00 -4.79 -19.64
CA ARG A 76 -9.71 -5.22 -20.85
C ARG A 76 -10.38 -4.03 -21.54
N VAL A 77 -9.57 -3.03 -21.91
CA VAL A 77 -10.04 -1.76 -22.49
C VAL A 77 -10.84 -1.96 -23.80
N PRO A 78 -10.49 -2.86 -24.74
CA PRO A 78 -11.30 -3.08 -25.95
C PRO A 78 -12.73 -3.54 -25.66
N GLN A 79 -12.94 -4.37 -24.61
CA GLN A 79 -14.29 -4.78 -24.20
C GLN A 79 -15.04 -3.60 -23.53
N ALA A 80 -14.34 -2.80 -22.73
CA ALA A 80 -14.91 -1.58 -22.15
C ALA A 80 -15.33 -0.58 -23.23
N PHE A 81 -14.50 -0.41 -24.27
CA PHE A 81 -14.79 0.47 -25.42
C PHE A 81 -16.08 0.09 -26.14
N THR A 82 -16.30 -1.21 -26.40
CA THR A 82 -17.54 -1.67 -27.03
C THR A 82 -18.79 -1.23 -26.25
N ILE A 83 -18.71 -1.23 -24.92
CA ILE A 83 -19.81 -0.81 -24.05
C ILE A 83 -19.91 0.73 -24.01
N ALA A 84 -18.78 1.42 -23.88
CA ALA A 84 -18.69 2.89 -23.86
C ALA A 84 -19.24 3.50 -25.17
N GLN A 85 -18.90 2.92 -26.34
CA GLN A 85 -19.44 3.33 -27.64
C GLN A 85 -20.97 3.20 -27.70
N LYS A 86 -21.50 2.10 -27.15
CA LYS A 86 -22.96 1.94 -27.06
C LYS A 86 -23.61 2.99 -26.18
N MET A 87 -22.96 3.38 -25.06
CA MET A 87 -23.45 4.47 -24.20
C MET A 87 -23.49 5.79 -24.97
N GLN A 88 -22.42 6.13 -25.68
CA GLN A 88 -22.34 7.34 -26.51
C GLN A 88 -23.45 7.38 -27.57
N LEU A 89 -23.63 6.28 -28.33
CA LEU A 89 -24.66 6.17 -29.37
C LEU A 89 -26.10 6.27 -28.80
N SER A 90 -26.27 5.92 -27.52
CA SER A 90 -27.56 6.00 -26.82
C SER A 90 -27.76 7.34 -26.11
N GLY A 91 -26.82 8.28 -26.22
CA GLY A 91 -26.90 9.59 -25.52
C GLY A 91 -26.75 9.46 -24.00
N ILE A 92 -26.11 8.42 -23.50
CA ILE A 92 -25.87 8.22 -22.07
C ILE A 92 -24.55 8.89 -21.70
N GLU A 93 -24.64 9.93 -20.87
CA GLU A 93 -23.46 10.63 -20.33
C GLU A 93 -22.78 9.79 -19.24
N SER A 94 -21.49 9.52 -19.41
CA SER A 94 -20.66 8.83 -18.43
C SER A 94 -19.20 9.24 -18.59
N GLN A 95 -18.60 9.75 -17.51
CA GLN A 95 -17.20 10.14 -17.48
C GLN A 95 -16.27 8.96 -17.82
N ILE A 96 -16.56 7.77 -17.28
CA ILE A 96 -15.76 6.56 -17.54
C ILE A 96 -15.84 6.16 -19.02
N ALA A 97 -17.03 6.24 -19.62
CA ALA A 97 -17.19 5.97 -21.05
C ALA A 97 -16.39 6.98 -21.89
N HIS A 98 -16.40 8.26 -21.51
CA HIS A 98 -15.61 9.29 -22.21
C HIS A 98 -14.11 9.05 -22.09
N LEU A 99 -13.60 8.63 -20.91
CA LEU A 99 -12.19 8.25 -20.72
C LEU A 99 -11.79 7.12 -21.66
N VAL A 100 -12.59 6.06 -21.71
CA VAL A 100 -12.32 4.88 -22.56
C VAL A 100 -12.36 5.24 -24.05
N ILE A 101 -13.34 6.06 -24.48
CA ILE A 101 -13.43 6.50 -25.88
C ILE A 101 -12.25 7.38 -26.25
N THR A 102 -11.82 8.28 -25.36
CA THR A 102 -10.64 9.13 -25.57
C THR A 102 -9.38 8.29 -25.74
N ALA A 103 -9.19 7.27 -24.90
CA ALA A 103 -8.04 6.38 -25.01
C ALA A 103 -8.05 5.63 -26.36
N GLU A 104 -9.19 5.07 -26.76
CA GLU A 104 -9.31 4.36 -28.03
C GLU A 104 -9.08 5.28 -29.24
N GLN A 105 -9.55 6.53 -29.19
CA GLN A 105 -9.31 7.52 -30.26
C GLN A 105 -7.82 7.83 -30.43
N PHE A 106 -7.05 7.90 -29.32
CA PHE A 106 -5.58 8.03 -29.38
C PHE A 106 -4.94 6.78 -29.96
N GLU A 107 -5.34 5.58 -29.52
CA GLU A 107 -4.82 4.31 -30.01
C GLU A 107 -5.04 4.14 -31.52
N GLN A 108 -6.19 4.60 -32.03
CA GLN A 108 -6.52 4.55 -33.45
C GLN A 108 -5.99 5.73 -34.27
N GLY A 109 -5.43 6.76 -33.63
CA GLY A 109 -5.02 8.00 -34.28
C GLY A 109 -6.17 8.84 -34.80
N ASP A 110 -7.38 8.67 -34.24
CA ASP A 110 -8.59 9.39 -34.68
C ASP A 110 -8.73 10.74 -33.98
N TYR A 111 -7.69 11.57 -34.14
CA TYR A 111 -7.57 12.87 -33.49
C TYR A 111 -8.65 13.86 -33.92
N ASP A 112 -9.12 13.80 -35.15
CA ASP A 112 -10.18 14.69 -35.65
C ASP A 112 -11.49 14.42 -34.91
N GLN A 113 -11.90 13.17 -34.78
CA GLN A 113 -13.11 12.80 -34.06
C GLN A 113 -13.01 13.14 -32.57
N LEU A 114 -11.83 12.94 -31.94
CA LEU A 114 -11.59 13.33 -30.55
C LEU A 114 -11.84 14.81 -30.32
N LEU A 115 -11.30 15.68 -31.17
CA LEU A 115 -11.47 17.13 -31.08
C LEU A 115 -12.92 17.56 -31.35
N GLU A 116 -13.59 16.92 -32.31
CA GLU A 116 -15.01 17.14 -32.57
C GLU A 116 -15.87 16.77 -31.36
N ASP A 117 -15.64 15.60 -30.78
CA ASP A 117 -16.38 15.13 -29.61
C ASP A 117 -16.22 16.06 -28.39
N ILE A 118 -14.98 16.52 -28.11
CA ILE A 118 -14.74 17.49 -27.02
C ILE A 118 -15.47 18.81 -27.32
N SER A 119 -15.42 19.30 -28.55
CA SER A 119 -16.08 20.53 -28.96
C SER A 119 -17.61 20.43 -28.92
N ALA A 120 -18.16 19.24 -29.19
CA ALA A 120 -19.59 18.93 -29.09
C ALA A 120 -20.09 18.80 -27.63
N GLY A 121 -19.18 18.84 -26.64
CA GLY A 121 -19.53 18.86 -25.23
C GLY A 121 -19.32 17.54 -24.50
N ARG A 122 -18.70 16.52 -25.12
CA ARG A 122 -18.21 15.34 -24.38
C ARG A 122 -17.13 15.78 -23.40
N ARG A 123 -17.41 15.72 -22.08
CA ARG A 123 -16.54 16.24 -21.04
C ARG A 123 -16.08 15.14 -20.09
N ILE A 124 -14.77 15.12 -19.82
CA ILE A 124 -14.16 14.34 -18.73
C ILE A 124 -13.87 15.30 -17.57
N GLY A 125 -13.22 16.40 -17.89
CA GLY A 125 -12.86 17.47 -16.97
C GLY A 125 -11.81 18.38 -17.58
N PRO A 126 -11.66 19.63 -17.06
CA PRO A 126 -10.84 20.65 -17.70
C PRO A 126 -9.38 20.22 -17.95
N LEU A 127 -8.78 19.47 -17.03
CA LEU A 127 -7.40 18.99 -17.16
C LEU A 127 -7.29 17.96 -18.30
N VAL A 128 -8.11 16.90 -18.27
CA VAL A 128 -8.03 15.82 -19.26
C VAL A 128 -8.42 16.32 -20.65
N ASP A 129 -9.54 17.08 -20.75
CA ASP A 129 -10.03 17.63 -22.02
C ASP A 129 -8.99 18.58 -22.65
N GLY A 130 -8.34 19.43 -21.83
CA GLY A 130 -7.31 20.35 -22.28
C GLY A 130 -6.04 19.64 -22.76
N LEU A 131 -5.52 18.70 -21.98
CA LEU A 131 -4.33 17.92 -22.34
C LEU A 131 -4.60 17.03 -23.57
N ALA A 132 -5.75 16.34 -23.58
CA ALA A 132 -6.13 15.51 -24.72
C ALA A 132 -6.26 16.31 -26.01
N SER A 133 -6.84 17.54 -25.94
CA SER A 133 -6.92 18.42 -27.11
C SER A 133 -5.54 18.84 -27.61
N ALA A 134 -4.61 19.14 -26.69
CA ALA A 134 -3.25 19.56 -27.07
C ALA A 134 -2.47 18.40 -27.73
N TRP A 135 -2.51 17.19 -27.11
CA TRP A 135 -1.87 16.01 -27.70
C TRP A 135 -2.50 15.59 -29.04
N ALA A 136 -3.82 15.72 -29.19
CA ALA A 136 -4.49 15.44 -30.46
C ALA A 136 -4.05 16.41 -31.57
N GLU A 137 -3.89 17.71 -31.27
CA GLU A 137 -3.36 18.66 -32.25
C GLU A 137 -1.92 18.32 -32.64
N LEU A 138 -1.08 17.87 -31.69
CA LEU A 138 0.27 17.37 -32.00
C LEU A 138 0.19 16.14 -32.92
N GLY A 139 -0.67 15.17 -32.62
CA GLY A 139 -0.87 13.97 -33.44
C GLY A 139 -1.32 14.27 -34.88
N ARG A 140 -2.02 15.39 -35.09
CA ARG A 140 -2.37 15.93 -36.42
C ARG A 140 -1.21 16.67 -37.11
N GLY A 141 -0.04 16.76 -36.48
CA GLY A 141 1.11 17.54 -36.96
C GLY A 141 0.93 19.07 -36.82
N ARG A 142 0.02 19.53 -35.96
CA ARG A 142 -0.28 20.95 -35.73
C ARG A 142 0.36 21.44 -34.43
N MET A 143 1.69 21.51 -34.43
CA MET A 143 2.45 21.86 -33.22
C MET A 143 2.08 23.25 -32.66
N THR A 144 1.86 24.24 -33.53
CA THR A 144 1.50 25.62 -33.09
C THR A 144 0.18 25.60 -32.30
N GLU A 145 -0.82 24.89 -32.80
CA GLU A 145 -2.12 24.74 -32.14
C GLU A 145 -2.00 23.93 -30.84
N ALA A 146 -1.18 22.87 -30.83
CA ALA A 146 -0.90 22.09 -29.63
C ALA A 146 -0.30 22.96 -28.51
N LEU A 147 0.73 23.76 -28.84
CA LEU A 147 1.35 24.70 -27.87
C LEU A 147 0.34 25.72 -27.35
N ALA A 148 -0.50 26.28 -28.24
CA ALA A 148 -1.55 27.22 -27.84
C ALA A 148 -2.55 26.60 -26.87
N ARG A 149 -2.91 25.30 -27.03
CA ARG A 149 -3.77 24.57 -26.09
C ARG A 149 -3.12 24.38 -24.72
N PHE A 150 -1.82 24.01 -24.69
CA PHE A 150 -1.10 23.92 -23.42
C PHE A 150 -1.02 25.29 -22.73
N ASP A 151 -0.79 26.38 -23.48
CA ASP A 151 -0.75 27.74 -22.93
C ASP A 151 -2.13 28.17 -22.38
N GLU A 152 -3.22 27.88 -23.08
CA GLU A 152 -4.57 28.13 -22.59
C GLU A 152 -4.85 27.38 -21.29
N LEU A 153 -4.45 26.10 -21.22
CA LEU A 153 -4.61 25.27 -20.02
C LEU A 153 -3.78 25.81 -18.85
N SER A 154 -2.56 26.30 -19.11
CA SER A 154 -1.67 26.84 -18.08
C SER A 154 -2.22 28.09 -17.37
N GLN A 155 -3.16 28.81 -17.98
CA GLN A 155 -3.81 29.98 -17.38
C GLN A 155 -4.91 29.58 -16.38
N GLN A 156 -5.28 28.31 -16.31
CA GLN A 156 -6.31 27.84 -15.39
C GLN A 156 -5.70 27.53 -14.01
N ASN A 157 -6.34 28.03 -12.95
CA ASN A 157 -5.87 27.85 -11.58
C ASN A 157 -5.70 26.37 -11.22
N GLY A 158 -4.52 26.00 -10.73
CA GLY A 158 -4.18 24.66 -10.31
C GLY A 158 -3.81 23.69 -11.45
N LEU A 159 -3.91 24.10 -12.72
CA LEU A 159 -3.57 23.26 -13.88
C LEU A 159 -2.24 23.64 -14.55
N GLN A 160 -1.65 24.77 -14.15
CA GLN A 160 -0.41 25.29 -14.74
C GLN A 160 0.72 24.27 -14.79
N GLY A 161 1.01 23.61 -13.65
CA GLY A 161 2.11 22.64 -13.57
C GLY A 161 1.96 21.46 -14.51
N PHE A 162 0.73 20.93 -14.67
CA PHE A 162 0.43 19.88 -15.64
C PHE A 162 0.62 20.35 -17.08
N ALA A 163 0.05 21.52 -17.41
CA ALA A 163 0.13 22.06 -18.75
C ALA A 163 1.59 22.29 -19.18
N LEU A 164 2.42 22.88 -18.31
CA LEU A 164 3.83 23.15 -18.60
C LEU A 164 4.66 21.85 -18.70
N TYR A 165 4.40 20.86 -17.83
CA TYR A 165 5.04 19.56 -17.91
C TYR A 165 4.76 18.87 -19.25
N HIS A 166 3.49 18.78 -19.63
CA HIS A 166 3.12 18.17 -20.91
C HIS A 166 3.59 18.99 -22.12
N LYS A 167 3.65 20.31 -22.00
CA LYS A 167 4.22 21.18 -23.04
C LYS A 167 5.72 20.91 -23.22
N ALA A 168 6.47 20.75 -22.13
CA ALA A 168 7.89 20.39 -22.18
C ALA A 168 8.11 19.03 -22.86
N LEU A 169 7.31 18.00 -22.50
CA LEU A 169 7.37 16.70 -23.15
C LEU A 169 7.03 16.77 -24.65
N ALA A 170 6.04 17.59 -25.02
CA ALA A 170 5.64 17.78 -26.41
C ALA A 170 6.74 18.44 -27.25
N LEU A 171 7.45 19.45 -26.69
CA LEU A 171 8.61 20.06 -27.32
C LEU A 171 9.75 19.07 -27.49
N ALA A 172 10.09 18.32 -26.45
CA ALA A 172 11.13 17.31 -26.50
C ALA A 172 10.82 16.19 -27.51
N SER A 173 9.56 15.75 -27.63
CA SER A 173 9.14 14.71 -28.58
C SER A 173 9.34 15.08 -30.05
N VAL A 174 9.41 16.37 -30.36
CA VAL A 174 9.69 16.89 -31.72
C VAL A 174 11.12 17.41 -31.87
N GLY A 175 11.98 17.24 -30.86
CA GLY A 175 13.39 17.61 -30.89
C GLY A 175 13.68 19.07 -30.52
N ASP A 176 12.71 19.82 -30.02
CA ASP A 176 12.93 21.15 -29.45
C ASP A 176 13.35 21.03 -27.97
N TYR A 177 14.59 20.58 -27.79
CA TYR A 177 15.14 20.34 -26.44
C TYR A 177 15.44 21.63 -25.69
N GLU A 178 15.81 22.71 -26.37
CA GLU A 178 16.02 24.01 -25.74
C GLU A 178 14.69 24.56 -25.19
N GLY A 179 13.61 24.48 -25.96
CA GLY A 179 12.29 24.88 -25.49
C GLY A 179 11.78 24.02 -24.33
N ALA A 180 12.09 22.73 -24.35
CA ALA A 180 11.76 21.82 -23.24
C ALA A 180 12.54 22.14 -21.97
N ASP A 181 13.86 22.38 -22.06
CA ASP A 181 14.73 22.73 -20.94
C ASP A 181 14.30 24.04 -20.28
N ALA A 182 13.98 25.09 -21.06
CA ALA A 182 13.48 26.36 -20.53
C ALA A 182 12.22 26.20 -19.66
N LEU A 183 11.35 25.25 -19.99
CA LEU A 183 10.16 24.92 -19.20
C LEU A 183 10.49 24.10 -17.96
N PHE A 184 11.34 23.07 -18.09
CA PHE A 184 11.72 22.22 -16.96
C PHE A 184 12.54 22.99 -15.90
N SER A 185 13.45 23.84 -16.32
CA SER A 185 14.26 24.71 -15.43
C SER A 185 13.45 25.81 -14.75
N GLY A 186 12.28 26.15 -15.30
CA GLY A 186 11.39 27.17 -14.75
C GLY A 186 11.85 28.60 -14.99
N GLU A 187 12.68 28.85 -16.00
CA GLU A 187 13.24 30.18 -16.30
C GLU A 187 12.16 31.25 -16.51
N GLU A 188 11.01 30.86 -17.12
CA GLU A 188 9.95 31.83 -17.46
C GLU A 188 8.82 31.89 -16.43
N GLN A 189 8.49 30.80 -15.74
CA GLN A 189 7.24 30.66 -14.97
C GLN A 189 7.42 30.03 -13.58
N GLY A 190 8.66 29.82 -13.15
CA GLY A 190 9.03 29.15 -11.92
C GLY A 190 9.13 27.61 -12.08
N PRO A 191 9.82 26.93 -11.15
CA PRO A 191 10.14 25.51 -11.29
C PRO A 191 8.88 24.63 -11.28
N LEU A 192 8.84 23.68 -12.20
CA LEU A 192 7.82 22.64 -12.23
C LEU A 192 7.92 21.77 -10.97
N ARG A 193 6.79 21.22 -10.52
CA ARG A 193 6.80 20.23 -9.46
C ARG A 193 7.64 19.04 -9.90
N GLN A 194 8.76 18.83 -9.23
CA GLN A 194 9.73 17.80 -9.58
C GLN A 194 9.20 16.43 -9.10
N THR A 195 8.64 15.67 -10.02
CA THR A 195 8.39 14.24 -9.84
C THR A 195 9.62 13.47 -10.33
N ARG A 196 9.86 12.26 -9.81
CA ARG A 196 10.97 11.41 -10.30
C ARG A 196 10.97 11.33 -11.83
N ARG A 197 9.80 11.03 -12.42
CA ARG A 197 9.65 10.90 -13.87
C ARG A 197 9.94 12.20 -14.62
N GLY A 198 9.48 13.33 -14.09
CA GLY A 198 9.76 14.66 -14.67
C GLY A 198 11.25 15.01 -14.62
N VAL A 199 11.94 14.67 -13.53
CA VAL A 199 13.40 14.85 -13.42
C VAL A 199 14.15 13.98 -14.42
N MET A 200 13.78 12.70 -14.57
CA MET A 200 14.42 11.81 -15.53
C MET A 200 14.19 12.28 -16.98
N ALA A 201 12.99 12.80 -17.30
CA ALA A 201 12.74 13.44 -18.59
C ALA A 201 13.62 14.67 -18.83
N HIS A 202 13.80 15.53 -17.82
CA HIS A 202 14.69 16.69 -17.91
C HIS A 202 16.16 16.27 -18.09
N VAL A 203 16.61 15.24 -17.38
CA VAL A 203 17.95 14.67 -17.54
C VAL A 203 18.19 14.18 -18.98
N GLU A 204 17.23 13.49 -19.59
CA GLU A 204 17.31 13.08 -20.99
C GLU A 204 17.40 14.31 -21.94
N VAL A 205 16.59 15.35 -21.69
CA VAL A 205 16.63 16.61 -22.45
C VAL A 205 18.00 17.29 -22.34
N LEU A 206 18.54 17.44 -21.13
CA LEU A 206 19.87 18.01 -20.92
C LEU A 206 20.97 17.22 -21.64
N SER A 207 20.87 15.89 -21.62
CA SER A 207 21.81 15.03 -22.33
C SER A 207 21.73 15.20 -23.85
N GLN A 208 20.53 15.40 -24.41
CA GLN A 208 20.35 15.71 -25.84
C GLN A 208 20.92 17.07 -26.25
N LEU A 209 21.03 17.99 -25.29
CA LEU A 209 21.68 19.30 -25.43
C LEU A 209 23.22 19.25 -25.20
N GLU A 210 23.80 18.05 -25.08
CA GLU A 210 25.22 17.84 -24.73
C GLU A 210 25.63 18.45 -23.37
N ARG A 211 24.68 18.61 -22.45
CA ARG A 211 24.84 19.20 -21.10
C ARG A 211 24.83 18.12 -20.02
N ASN A 212 25.66 17.08 -20.18
CA ASN A 212 25.72 15.96 -19.23
C ASN A 212 26.17 16.41 -17.82
N GLU A 213 26.98 17.44 -17.69
CA GLU A 213 27.39 18.00 -16.38
C GLU A 213 26.19 18.57 -15.62
N ASP A 214 25.32 19.33 -16.29
CA ASP A 214 24.09 19.87 -15.69
C ASP A 214 23.10 18.76 -15.33
N ALA A 215 23.01 17.73 -16.17
CA ALA A 215 22.19 16.55 -15.89
C ALA A 215 22.66 15.79 -14.63
N LEU A 216 23.98 15.62 -14.45
CA LEU A 216 24.58 15.03 -13.24
C LEU A 216 24.37 15.90 -12.00
N GLU A 217 24.44 17.22 -12.12
CA GLU A 217 24.14 18.15 -11.03
C GLU A 217 22.68 18.02 -10.61
N LEU A 218 21.74 17.98 -11.57
CA LEU A 218 20.31 17.80 -11.31
C LEU A 218 20.02 16.49 -10.58
N ILE A 219 20.60 15.37 -11.03
CA ILE A 219 20.48 14.07 -10.37
C ILE A 219 21.00 14.17 -8.93
N SER A 220 22.19 14.75 -8.74
CA SER A 220 22.83 14.81 -7.42
C SER A 220 22.10 15.71 -6.43
N ALA A 221 21.41 16.75 -6.92
CA ALA A 221 20.60 17.65 -6.08
C ALA A 221 19.33 16.98 -5.55
N LEU A 222 18.74 16.04 -6.31
CA LEU A 222 17.43 15.47 -6.02
C LEU A 222 17.47 14.04 -5.53
N PHE A 223 18.47 13.25 -5.95
CA PHE A 223 18.69 11.88 -5.54
C PHE A 223 20.01 11.79 -4.76
N ARG A 224 19.90 11.63 -3.45
CA ARG A 224 21.04 11.68 -2.52
C ARG A 224 21.94 10.45 -2.56
N ASP A 225 21.42 9.35 -3.05
CA ASP A 225 22.11 8.07 -3.11
C ASP A 225 21.78 7.32 -4.42
N ASP A 226 22.52 6.26 -4.69
CA ASP A 226 22.31 5.38 -5.84
C ASP A 226 21.37 4.20 -5.51
N SER A 227 20.46 4.38 -4.56
CA SER A 227 19.48 3.35 -4.16
C SER A 227 18.42 3.09 -5.25
N ASP A 228 18.25 4.02 -6.20
CA ASP A 228 17.41 3.86 -7.39
C ASP A 228 18.27 3.40 -8.57
N PRO A 229 18.19 2.13 -9.02
CA PRO A 229 19.02 1.63 -10.11
C PRO A 229 18.82 2.35 -11.44
N GLY A 230 17.63 2.92 -11.69
CA GLY A 230 17.41 3.72 -12.90
C GLY A 230 18.17 5.04 -12.87
N VAL A 231 18.25 5.67 -11.69
CA VAL A 231 19.06 6.88 -11.49
C VAL A 231 20.54 6.54 -11.56
N ALA A 232 20.96 5.44 -10.96
CA ALA A 232 22.35 4.97 -11.00
C ALA A 232 22.80 4.64 -12.43
N ASP A 233 21.94 3.99 -13.24
CA ASP A 233 22.21 3.74 -14.67
C ASP A 233 22.40 5.04 -15.45
N TYR A 234 21.50 6.00 -15.29
CA TYR A 234 21.64 7.30 -15.95
C TYR A 234 22.90 8.03 -15.54
N ARG A 235 23.22 8.04 -14.24
CA ARG A 235 24.47 8.65 -13.74
C ARG A 235 25.69 8.01 -14.41
N ALA A 236 25.79 6.68 -14.38
CA ALA A 236 26.93 5.95 -14.95
C ALA A 236 27.11 6.22 -16.46
N ARG A 237 26.01 6.27 -17.21
CA ARG A 237 26.04 6.56 -18.66
C ARG A 237 26.42 8.00 -18.96
N LEU A 238 25.91 8.96 -18.18
CA LEU A 238 26.27 10.38 -18.31
C LEU A 238 27.76 10.62 -17.97
N GLU A 239 28.27 9.97 -16.90
CA GLU A 239 29.69 10.01 -16.51
C GLU A 239 30.61 9.38 -17.57
N ALA A 240 30.10 8.36 -18.29
CA ALA A 240 30.80 7.77 -19.44
C ALA A 240 30.75 8.67 -20.68
N GLY A 241 30.06 9.80 -20.64
CA GLY A 241 29.91 10.72 -21.74
C GLY A 241 28.90 10.24 -22.82
N GLU A 242 28.01 9.31 -22.46
CA GLU A 242 26.93 8.89 -23.36
C GLU A 242 25.88 9.98 -23.51
N MET A 243 25.29 10.07 -24.70
CA MET A 243 24.09 10.86 -24.97
C MET A 243 22.87 9.97 -24.70
N LEU A 244 22.08 10.29 -23.67
CA LEU A 244 20.84 9.60 -23.36
C LEU A 244 19.77 9.98 -24.39
N PRO A 245 19.09 9.02 -25.05
CA PRO A 245 17.97 9.33 -25.92
C PRO A 245 16.78 9.85 -25.11
N PHE A 246 15.96 10.72 -25.70
CA PHE A 246 14.67 11.07 -25.09
C PHE A 246 13.68 9.93 -25.33
N THR A 247 13.18 9.33 -24.24
CA THR A 247 12.35 8.12 -24.29
C THR A 247 10.99 8.27 -23.61
N HIS A 248 10.76 9.38 -22.91
CA HIS A 248 9.55 9.57 -22.10
C HIS A 248 8.28 9.66 -22.94
N VAL A 249 8.32 10.34 -24.08
CA VAL A 249 7.19 10.51 -25.01
C VAL A 249 7.72 10.57 -26.44
N ASN A 250 7.28 9.68 -27.31
CA ASN A 250 7.71 9.61 -28.71
C ASN A 250 6.68 10.23 -29.67
N ASP A 251 5.40 10.18 -29.31
CA ASP A 251 4.28 10.64 -30.14
C ASP A 251 3.08 11.10 -29.29
N ALA A 252 1.97 11.41 -29.95
CA ALA A 252 0.74 11.87 -29.29
C ALA A 252 0.08 10.78 -28.43
N THR A 253 0.22 9.51 -28.80
CA THR A 253 -0.34 8.38 -28.05
C THR A 253 0.43 8.17 -26.75
N ASP A 254 1.77 8.22 -26.80
CA ASP A 254 2.62 8.25 -25.59
C ASP A 254 2.28 9.45 -24.70
N GLY A 255 2.04 10.63 -25.31
CA GLY A 255 1.63 11.83 -24.59
C GLY A 255 0.28 11.70 -23.89
N ALA A 256 -0.66 10.97 -24.52
CA ALA A 256 -1.95 10.65 -23.88
C ALA A 256 -1.77 9.60 -22.77
N ALA A 257 -0.89 8.62 -22.92
CA ALA A 257 -0.52 7.68 -21.86
C ALA A 257 0.04 8.43 -20.64
N GLU A 258 0.96 9.36 -20.88
CA GLU A 258 1.53 10.22 -19.83
C GLU A 258 0.47 11.12 -19.17
N MET A 259 -0.51 11.62 -19.94
CA MET A 259 -1.65 12.37 -19.38
C MET A 259 -2.46 11.51 -18.40
N PHE A 260 -2.83 10.31 -18.79
CA PHE A 260 -3.56 9.41 -17.90
C PHE A 260 -2.74 9.03 -16.66
N PHE A 261 -1.46 8.75 -16.84
CA PHE A 261 -0.55 8.46 -15.73
C PHE A 261 -0.39 9.63 -14.77
N SER A 262 -0.19 10.86 -15.27
CA SER A 262 -0.07 12.08 -14.46
C SER A 262 -1.31 12.31 -13.60
N VAL A 263 -2.50 12.10 -14.17
CA VAL A 263 -3.77 12.20 -13.42
C VAL A 263 -3.89 11.09 -12.38
N ALA A 264 -3.55 9.84 -12.73
CA ALA A 264 -3.54 8.72 -11.79
C ALA A 264 -2.63 8.98 -10.60
N GLY A 265 -1.44 9.56 -10.84
CA GLY A 265 -0.48 9.91 -9.79
C GLY A 265 -1.02 10.91 -8.76
N VAL A 266 -1.83 11.89 -9.19
CA VAL A 266 -2.50 12.82 -8.26
C VAL A 266 -3.64 12.13 -7.53
N LEU A 267 -4.46 11.36 -8.25
CA LEU A 267 -5.60 10.66 -7.67
C LEU A 267 -5.19 9.59 -6.65
N SER A 268 -3.98 9.06 -6.73
CA SER A 268 -3.50 8.01 -5.81
C SER A 268 -3.49 8.42 -4.34
N SER A 269 -3.41 9.74 -4.04
CA SER A 269 -3.41 10.27 -2.68
C SER A 269 -4.82 10.60 -2.16
N ASP A 270 -5.76 10.95 -3.06
CA ASP A 270 -7.02 11.59 -2.66
C ASP A 270 -8.28 10.83 -3.11
N ALA A 271 -8.15 9.91 -4.07
CA ALA A 271 -9.28 9.16 -4.63
C ALA A 271 -9.28 7.68 -4.19
N SER A 272 -10.38 6.98 -4.45
CA SER A 272 -10.42 5.53 -4.21
C SER A 272 -9.47 4.79 -5.16
N PRO A 273 -8.78 3.72 -4.71
CA PRO A 273 -7.86 2.96 -5.54
C PRO A 273 -8.49 2.44 -6.84
N GLY A 274 -9.77 2.02 -6.80
CA GLY A 274 -10.49 1.54 -8.00
C GLY A 274 -10.74 2.63 -9.05
N TYR A 275 -10.88 3.90 -8.64
CA TYR A 275 -11.02 5.01 -9.57
C TYR A 275 -9.65 5.43 -10.16
N THR A 276 -8.62 5.48 -9.34
CA THR A 276 -7.22 5.71 -9.76
C THR A 276 -6.76 4.66 -10.77
N LEU A 277 -7.12 3.38 -10.51
CA LEU A 277 -6.78 2.25 -11.37
C LEU A 277 -7.34 2.41 -12.80
N ILE A 278 -8.49 3.06 -12.99
CA ILE A 278 -9.02 3.33 -14.35
C ILE A 278 -8.00 4.13 -15.15
N TYR A 279 -7.44 5.18 -14.58
CA TYR A 279 -6.49 6.05 -15.30
C TYR A 279 -5.16 5.33 -15.56
N SER A 280 -4.60 4.61 -14.59
CA SER A 280 -3.35 3.88 -14.80
C SER A 280 -3.51 2.75 -15.83
N ARG A 281 -4.68 2.06 -15.86
CA ARG A 281 -4.98 1.04 -16.89
C ARG A 281 -5.14 1.63 -18.30
N LEU A 282 -5.66 2.85 -18.42
CA LEU A 282 -5.72 3.54 -19.70
C LEU A 282 -4.33 4.00 -20.17
N ALA A 283 -3.46 4.43 -19.24
CA ALA A 283 -2.07 4.72 -19.57
C ALA A 283 -1.34 3.46 -20.08
N GLU A 284 -1.49 2.31 -19.41
CA GLU A 284 -0.94 1.02 -19.84
C GLU A 284 -1.51 0.52 -21.17
N TYR A 285 -2.76 0.86 -21.49
CA TYR A 285 -3.39 0.49 -22.76
C TYR A 285 -2.78 1.22 -23.93
N LEU A 286 -2.50 2.51 -23.76
CA LEU A 286 -1.89 3.35 -24.79
C LEU A 286 -0.38 3.12 -24.95
N ARG A 287 0.26 2.69 -23.87
CA ARG A 287 1.68 2.40 -23.84
C ARG A 287 1.95 1.19 -22.94
N ASP A 288 2.12 0.02 -23.55
CA ASP A 288 2.21 -1.26 -22.86
C ASP A 288 3.54 -1.46 -22.10
N ASP A 289 4.57 -0.68 -22.44
CA ASP A 289 5.87 -0.59 -21.77
C ASP A 289 5.96 0.56 -20.74
N HIS A 290 4.86 1.22 -20.41
CA HIS A 290 4.84 2.28 -19.40
C HIS A 290 4.98 1.71 -17.98
N VAL A 291 6.22 1.40 -17.59
CA VAL A 291 6.51 0.68 -16.33
C VAL A 291 5.98 1.41 -15.09
N ASP A 292 6.06 2.74 -15.03
CA ASP A 292 5.53 3.48 -13.87
C ASP A 292 3.99 3.33 -13.75
N ALA A 293 3.26 3.26 -14.87
CA ALA A 293 1.81 3.01 -14.85
C ALA A 293 1.49 1.56 -14.43
N ILE A 294 2.29 0.58 -14.88
CA ILE A 294 2.18 -0.82 -14.47
C ILE A 294 2.38 -0.96 -12.96
N LEU A 295 3.42 -0.32 -12.40
CA LEU A 295 3.70 -0.34 -10.96
C LEU A 295 2.59 0.35 -10.16
N LEU A 296 2.07 1.48 -10.64
CA LEU A 296 0.95 2.16 -10.00
C LEU A 296 -0.31 1.30 -10.00
N SER A 297 -0.62 0.65 -11.11
CA SER A 297 -1.75 -0.28 -11.18
C SER A 297 -1.59 -1.45 -10.22
N ALA A 298 -0.38 -2.01 -10.12
CA ALA A 298 -0.10 -3.08 -9.17
C ALA A 298 -0.33 -2.63 -7.72
N ALA A 299 0.17 -1.45 -7.34
CA ALA A 299 -0.05 -0.88 -6.01
C ALA A 299 -1.55 -0.66 -5.71
N MET A 300 -2.31 -0.09 -6.65
CA MET A 300 -3.77 0.08 -6.49
C MET A 300 -4.49 -1.26 -6.31
N LEU A 301 -4.06 -2.30 -7.00
CA LEU A 301 -4.62 -3.64 -6.87
C LEU A 301 -4.26 -4.31 -5.53
N GLU A 302 -3.08 -4.02 -4.98
CA GLU A 302 -2.69 -4.43 -3.62
C GLU A 302 -3.58 -3.77 -2.56
N ASP A 303 -3.81 -2.47 -2.67
CA ASP A 303 -4.70 -1.72 -1.77
C ASP A 303 -6.14 -2.26 -1.81
N LEU A 304 -6.55 -2.79 -2.95
CA LEU A 304 -7.84 -3.44 -3.14
C LEU A 304 -7.84 -4.94 -2.77
N GLU A 305 -6.72 -5.48 -2.30
CA GLU A 305 -6.52 -6.90 -1.99
C GLU A 305 -6.72 -7.83 -3.20
N ARG A 306 -6.48 -7.31 -4.40
CA ARG A 306 -6.56 -8.08 -5.68
C ARG A 306 -5.21 -8.67 -6.06
N TYR A 307 -4.63 -9.43 -5.15
CA TYR A 307 -3.26 -9.94 -5.23
C TYR A 307 -2.93 -10.70 -6.51
N THR A 308 -3.88 -11.45 -7.07
CA THR A 308 -3.66 -12.14 -8.35
C THR A 308 -3.42 -11.16 -9.49
N LEU A 309 -4.26 -10.12 -9.60
CA LEU A 309 -4.12 -9.09 -10.65
C LEU A 309 -2.88 -8.22 -10.42
N ALA A 310 -2.54 -7.92 -9.15
CA ALA A 310 -1.30 -7.20 -8.81
C ALA A 310 -0.06 -7.99 -9.26
N THR A 311 -0.01 -9.30 -8.94
CA THR A 311 1.06 -10.21 -9.38
C THR A 311 1.16 -10.27 -10.91
N GLU A 312 0.03 -10.31 -11.63
CA GLU A 312 0.00 -10.27 -13.09
C GLU A 312 0.56 -8.94 -13.64
N SER A 313 0.26 -7.82 -12.98
CA SER A 313 0.82 -6.51 -13.36
C SER A 313 2.33 -6.47 -13.17
N TYR A 314 2.85 -6.85 -12.01
CA TYR A 314 4.31 -6.90 -11.76
C TYR A 314 5.06 -7.79 -12.77
N ASN A 315 4.49 -8.93 -13.16
CA ASN A 315 5.09 -9.84 -14.14
C ASN A 315 5.27 -9.24 -15.54
N ARG A 316 4.64 -8.10 -15.84
CA ARG A 316 4.78 -7.40 -17.12
C ARG A 316 6.03 -6.53 -17.21
N VAL A 317 6.67 -6.23 -16.07
CA VAL A 317 7.90 -5.42 -16.05
C VAL A 317 9.06 -6.23 -16.63
N PRO A 318 9.72 -5.75 -17.70
CA PRO A 318 10.82 -6.47 -18.35
C PRO A 318 12.01 -6.65 -17.41
N ARG A 319 12.70 -7.79 -17.57
CA ARG A 319 13.84 -8.15 -16.70
C ARG A 319 15.05 -7.23 -16.83
N ASP A 320 15.21 -6.62 -17.99
CA ASP A 320 16.28 -5.66 -18.32
C ASP A 320 15.91 -4.21 -17.97
N HIS A 321 14.69 -3.97 -17.50
CA HIS A 321 14.27 -2.66 -17.08
C HIS A 321 14.82 -2.33 -15.69
N PRO A 322 15.37 -1.11 -15.44
CA PRO A 322 15.93 -0.74 -14.13
C PRO A 322 14.97 -0.93 -12.94
N ALA A 323 13.65 -0.75 -13.15
CA ALA A 323 12.64 -0.96 -12.12
C ALA A 323 12.25 -2.43 -11.91
N PHE A 324 12.87 -3.40 -12.58
CA PHE A 324 12.55 -4.83 -12.45
C PHE A 324 12.68 -5.31 -10.99
N HIS A 325 13.75 -4.86 -10.30
CA HIS A 325 13.94 -5.22 -8.89
C HIS A 325 12.77 -4.74 -8.02
N ALA A 326 12.28 -3.50 -8.23
CA ALA A 326 11.15 -2.94 -7.48
C ALA A 326 9.86 -3.73 -7.76
N ALA A 327 9.63 -4.12 -9.02
CA ALA A 327 8.50 -4.98 -9.39
C ALA A 327 8.55 -6.35 -8.71
N GLU A 328 9.72 -6.99 -8.67
CA GLU A 328 9.89 -8.30 -8.01
C GLU A 328 9.75 -8.21 -6.47
N LEU A 329 10.22 -7.13 -5.86
CA LEU A 329 9.98 -6.87 -4.42
C LEU A 329 8.49 -6.71 -4.12
N GLY A 330 7.76 -5.90 -4.90
CA GLY A 330 6.32 -5.76 -4.79
C GLY A 330 5.59 -7.08 -5.04
N ARG A 331 6.02 -7.84 -6.06
CA ARG A 331 5.44 -9.16 -6.36
C ARG A 331 5.62 -10.16 -5.21
N ALA A 332 6.77 -10.15 -4.56
CA ALA A 332 7.04 -11.00 -3.41
C ALA A 332 6.14 -10.64 -2.22
N ASP A 333 5.98 -9.35 -1.89
CA ASP A 333 5.06 -8.93 -0.83
C ASP A 333 3.60 -9.25 -1.16
N THR A 334 3.19 -9.03 -2.40
CA THR A 334 1.85 -9.40 -2.89
C THR A 334 1.57 -10.90 -2.72
N LEU A 335 2.54 -11.75 -3.06
CA LEU A 335 2.41 -13.21 -2.89
C LEU A 335 2.31 -13.60 -1.41
N ARG A 336 3.10 -12.98 -0.54
CA ARG A 336 3.03 -13.17 0.91
C ARG A 336 1.64 -12.79 1.44
N ARG A 337 1.14 -11.60 1.08
CA ARG A 337 -0.21 -11.13 1.46
C ARG A 337 -1.32 -12.03 0.92
N ALA A 338 -1.07 -12.74 -0.17
CA ALA A 338 -1.96 -13.76 -0.72
C ALA A 338 -1.82 -15.15 -0.05
N GLY A 339 -0.98 -15.30 0.99
CA GLY A 339 -0.70 -16.57 1.67
C GLY A 339 0.11 -17.56 0.83
N LYS A 340 0.88 -17.08 -0.16
CA LYS A 340 1.72 -17.90 -1.05
C LYS A 340 3.20 -17.75 -0.69
N ASP A 341 3.53 -18.05 0.56
CA ASP A 341 4.85 -17.76 1.15
C ASP A 341 6.01 -18.42 0.42
N ASP A 342 5.87 -19.70 0.03
CA ASP A 342 6.93 -20.40 -0.73
C ASP A 342 7.23 -19.72 -2.06
N ALA A 343 6.19 -19.25 -2.76
CA ALA A 343 6.36 -18.55 -4.03
C ALA A 343 7.00 -17.17 -3.82
N ALA A 344 6.65 -16.47 -2.75
CA ALA A 344 7.25 -15.19 -2.36
C ALA A 344 8.76 -15.35 -2.06
N ILE A 345 9.12 -16.37 -1.28
CA ILE A 345 10.51 -16.72 -0.98
C ILE A 345 11.28 -17.03 -2.26
N GLU A 346 10.71 -17.83 -3.16
CA GLU A 346 11.36 -18.17 -4.44
C GLU A 346 11.64 -16.91 -5.28
N VAL A 347 10.70 -15.97 -5.34
CA VAL A 347 10.89 -14.69 -6.03
C VAL A 347 12.08 -13.93 -5.47
N LEU A 348 12.14 -13.75 -4.15
CA LEU A 348 13.24 -13.05 -3.48
C LEU A 348 14.58 -13.78 -3.67
N GLN A 349 14.60 -15.11 -3.62
CA GLN A 349 15.79 -15.90 -3.87
C GLN A 349 16.31 -15.76 -5.31
N GLN A 350 15.42 -15.66 -6.30
CA GLN A 350 15.82 -15.40 -7.68
C GLN A 350 16.32 -13.97 -7.85
N LEU A 351 15.65 -13.02 -7.22
CA LEU A 351 16.06 -11.61 -7.24
C LEU A 351 17.43 -11.41 -6.58
N ALA A 352 17.73 -12.09 -5.47
CA ALA A 352 19.03 -12.05 -4.82
C ALA A 352 20.17 -12.61 -5.67
N LYS A 353 19.89 -13.49 -6.66
CA LYS A 353 20.91 -13.97 -7.60
C LYS A 353 21.23 -12.97 -8.70
N SER A 354 20.27 -12.17 -9.12
CA SER A 354 20.42 -11.20 -10.21
C SER A 354 20.74 -9.78 -9.72
N HIS A 355 20.31 -9.42 -8.51
CA HIS A 355 20.43 -8.09 -7.90
C HIS A 355 20.89 -8.20 -6.44
N GLY A 356 21.81 -9.12 -6.18
CA GLY A 356 22.35 -9.37 -4.83
C GLY A 356 23.29 -8.28 -4.30
N GLU A 357 23.55 -7.25 -5.08
CA GLU A 357 24.24 -6.02 -4.67
C GLU A 357 23.29 -4.98 -4.05
N LEU A 358 21.96 -5.15 -4.18
CA LEU A 358 20.98 -4.22 -3.62
C LEU A 358 20.62 -4.60 -2.18
N ALA A 359 20.90 -3.72 -1.24
CA ALA A 359 20.56 -3.89 0.17
C ALA A 359 19.06 -4.13 0.39
N SER A 360 18.19 -3.48 -0.41
CA SER A 360 16.73 -3.62 -0.37
C SER A 360 16.24 -5.05 -0.60
N VAL A 361 16.93 -5.81 -1.46
CA VAL A 361 16.60 -7.22 -1.74
C VAL A 361 16.82 -8.09 -0.50
N HIS A 362 17.93 -7.87 0.20
CA HIS A 362 18.27 -8.61 1.42
C HIS A 362 17.40 -8.16 2.61
N THR A 363 17.07 -6.87 2.69
CA THR A 363 16.11 -6.37 3.69
C THR A 363 14.75 -7.04 3.51
N ALA A 364 14.23 -7.08 2.28
CA ALA A 364 12.95 -7.75 1.99
C ALA A 364 12.98 -9.26 2.30
N MET A 365 14.12 -9.93 2.04
CA MET A 365 14.30 -11.34 2.43
C MET A 365 14.28 -11.49 3.96
N GLY A 366 14.95 -10.62 4.70
CA GLY A 366 14.93 -10.62 6.16
C GLY A 366 13.53 -10.38 6.71
N ASP A 367 12.80 -9.40 6.18
CA ASP A 367 11.42 -9.09 6.57
C ASP A 367 10.48 -10.26 6.27
N MET A 368 10.64 -10.92 5.12
CA MET A 368 9.90 -12.12 4.77
C MET A 368 10.14 -13.24 5.80
N MET A 369 11.40 -13.57 6.11
CA MET A 369 11.74 -14.62 7.07
C MET A 369 11.24 -14.27 8.48
N ARG A 370 11.41 -13.01 8.92
CA ARG A 370 10.93 -12.52 10.21
C ARG A 370 9.40 -12.60 10.31
N GLY A 371 8.68 -12.19 9.25
CA GLY A 371 7.22 -12.27 9.19
C GLY A 371 6.68 -13.69 9.25
N LEU A 372 7.46 -14.68 8.79
CA LEU A 372 7.18 -16.11 8.91
C LEU A 372 7.72 -16.73 10.21
N GLN A 373 8.14 -15.92 11.17
CA GLN A 373 8.75 -16.32 12.45
C GLN A 373 10.03 -17.18 12.30
N ARG A 374 10.65 -17.14 11.13
CA ARG A 374 11.92 -17.81 10.83
C ARG A 374 13.10 -16.89 11.18
N PHE A 375 13.20 -16.55 12.45
CA PHE A 375 14.09 -15.50 12.95
C PHE A 375 15.59 -15.80 12.69
N GLU A 376 16.00 -17.05 12.86
CA GLU A 376 17.38 -17.46 12.57
C GLU A 376 17.74 -17.30 11.08
N ASP A 377 16.78 -17.53 10.17
CA ASP A 377 16.95 -17.36 8.73
C ASP A 377 16.91 -15.86 8.30
N ALA A 378 16.26 -15.00 9.08
CA ALA A 378 16.20 -13.56 8.82
C ALA A 378 17.55 -12.86 9.09
N ILE A 379 18.28 -13.30 10.11
CA ILE A 379 19.54 -12.67 10.56
C ILE A 379 20.56 -12.55 9.43
N PRO A 380 20.96 -13.62 8.70
CA PRO A 380 21.94 -13.49 7.63
C PRO A 380 21.49 -12.61 6.46
N ALA A 381 20.19 -12.49 6.24
CA ALA A 381 19.67 -11.58 5.23
C ALA A 381 19.88 -10.11 5.66
N TYR A 382 19.52 -9.77 6.90
CA TYR A 382 19.79 -8.43 7.44
C TYR A 382 21.28 -8.14 7.57
N ASP A 383 22.12 -9.12 7.93
CA ASP A 383 23.58 -8.97 7.92
C ASP A 383 24.07 -8.51 6.55
N ARG A 384 23.57 -9.17 5.49
CA ARG A 384 23.96 -8.82 4.13
C ARG A 384 23.43 -7.44 3.72
N ALA A 385 22.22 -7.07 4.12
CA ALA A 385 21.68 -5.73 3.86
C ALA A 385 22.54 -4.63 4.50
N ILE A 386 22.97 -4.84 5.74
CA ILE A 386 23.84 -3.89 6.47
C ILE A 386 25.23 -3.81 5.84
N GLU A 387 25.83 -4.95 5.43
CA GLU A 387 27.13 -4.96 4.73
C GLU A 387 27.12 -4.18 3.41
N LEU A 388 25.98 -4.14 2.72
CA LEU A 388 25.81 -3.46 1.44
C LEU A 388 25.45 -1.99 1.58
N THR A 389 25.23 -1.51 2.80
CA THR A 389 24.80 -0.13 3.06
C THR A 389 25.94 0.63 3.72
N ASP A 390 26.34 1.76 3.14
CA ASP A 390 27.33 2.65 3.73
C ASP A 390 26.82 3.27 5.04
N GLU A 391 27.72 3.66 5.93
CA GLU A 391 27.41 4.24 7.24
C GLU A 391 26.50 5.48 7.13
N ASP A 392 26.73 6.34 6.15
CA ASP A 392 25.94 7.55 5.91
C ASP A 392 24.48 7.25 5.47
N ASN A 393 24.27 6.06 4.91
CA ASN A 393 22.97 5.58 4.43
C ASN A 393 22.36 4.52 5.35
N ALA A 394 23.00 4.21 6.49
CA ALA A 394 22.54 3.21 7.43
C ALA A 394 21.12 3.51 7.92
N GLN A 395 20.27 2.50 7.85
CA GLN A 395 18.85 2.64 8.17
C GLN A 395 18.54 2.00 9.52
N TRP A 396 18.05 2.78 10.45
CA TRP A 396 17.71 2.35 11.81
C TRP A 396 16.77 1.12 11.84
N PHE A 397 15.83 1.02 10.89
CA PHE A 397 14.84 -0.05 10.90
C PHE A 397 15.42 -1.43 10.58
N VAL A 398 16.54 -1.51 9.80
CA VAL A 398 17.20 -2.79 9.51
C VAL A 398 17.87 -3.35 10.77
N HIS A 399 18.54 -2.48 11.54
CA HIS A 399 19.08 -2.86 12.85
C HIS A 399 17.98 -3.23 13.84
N TYR A 400 16.87 -2.48 13.88
CA TYR A 400 15.73 -2.80 14.70
C TYR A 400 15.13 -4.17 14.37
N ALA A 401 14.91 -4.47 13.08
CA ALA A 401 14.35 -5.74 12.62
C ALA A 401 15.29 -6.92 12.89
N ARG A 402 16.62 -6.73 12.70
CA ARG A 402 17.61 -7.74 13.06
C ARG A 402 17.69 -7.94 14.57
N GLY A 403 17.58 -6.86 15.36
CA GLY A 403 17.51 -6.90 16.81
C GLY A 403 16.34 -7.74 17.32
N ILE A 404 15.14 -7.57 16.73
CA ILE A 404 13.98 -8.44 17.01
C ILE A 404 14.31 -9.90 16.67
N SER A 405 14.93 -10.16 15.52
CA SER A 405 15.27 -11.51 15.10
C SER A 405 16.29 -12.17 16.06
N TYR A 406 17.28 -11.43 16.57
CA TYR A 406 18.18 -11.89 17.60
C TYR A 406 17.47 -12.16 18.93
N GLU A 407 16.58 -11.27 19.36
CA GLU A 407 15.83 -11.42 20.61
C GLU A 407 14.96 -12.66 20.59
N ARG A 408 14.21 -12.86 19.50
CA ARG A 408 13.34 -14.03 19.30
C ARG A 408 14.12 -15.33 19.08
N SER A 409 15.43 -15.26 18.82
CA SER A 409 16.38 -16.39 18.75
C SER A 409 17.24 -16.52 20.02
N ASP A 410 16.79 -16.00 21.15
CA ASP A 410 17.46 -16.03 22.47
C ASP A 410 18.89 -15.43 22.50
N ASN A 411 19.22 -14.54 21.57
CA ASN A 411 20.52 -13.87 21.50
C ASN A 411 20.44 -12.41 21.96
N TRP A 412 20.19 -12.22 23.27
CA TRP A 412 19.94 -10.90 23.84
C TRP A 412 21.07 -9.89 23.66
N GLU A 413 22.35 -10.32 23.81
CA GLU A 413 23.48 -9.39 23.72
C GLU A 413 23.54 -8.70 22.36
N ARG A 414 23.29 -9.45 21.28
CA ARG A 414 23.25 -8.90 19.92
C ARG A 414 21.97 -8.10 19.66
N ALA A 415 20.86 -8.54 20.21
CA ALA A 415 19.59 -7.82 20.12
C ALA A 415 19.71 -6.42 20.76
N GLU A 416 20.22 -6.32 22.00
CA GLU A 416 20.41 -5.05 22.68
C GLU A 416 21.37 -4.12 21.91
N ALA A 417 22.47 -4.68 21.36
CA ALA A 417 23.40 -3.91 20.55
C ALA A 417 22.73 -3.31 19.29
N ASP A 418 21.92 -4.08 18.59
CA ASP A 418 21.20 -3.63 17.41
C ASP A 418 20.12 -2.59 17.73
N PHE A 419 19.36 -2.76 18.81
CA PHE A 419 18.38 -1.74 19.24
C PHE A 419 19.06 -0.42 19.62
N ARG A 420 20.19 -0.48 20.30
CA ARG A 420 21.00 0.71 20.62
C ARG A 420 21.54 1.37 19.34
N ARG A 421 22.02 0.57 18.40
CA ARG A 421 22.46 1.09 17.10
C ARG A 421 21.33 1.77 16.33
N ALA A 422 20.12 1.20 16.35
CA ALA A 422 18.94 1.82 15.77
C ALA A 422 18.62 3.18 16.42
N LEU A 423 18.79 3.31 17.74
CA LEU A 423 18.61 4.58 18.46
C LEU A 423 19.73 5.59 18.21
N GLU A 424 20.96 5.16 17.96
CA GLU A 424 22.04 6.05 17.49
C GLU A 424 21.72 6.67 16.13
N LEU A 425 21.22 5.86 15.20
CA LEU A 425 20.82 6.30 13.85
C LEU A 425 19.56 7.17 13.86
N ARG A 426 18.62 6.87 14.74
CA ARG A 426 17.38 7.64 14.91
C ARG A 426 17.04 7.80 16.39
N PRO A 427 17.57 8.84 17.04
CA PRO A 427 17.28 9.12 18.44
C PRO A 427 15.77 9.28 18.70
N ASN A 428 15.34 8.79 19.85
CA ASN A 428 13.94 8.85 20.31
C ASN A 428 12.91 8.17 19.40
N GLN A 429 13.33 7.16 18.59
CA GLN A 429 12.36 6.42 17.78
C GLN A 429 11.43 5.61 18.71
N PRO A 430 10.10 5.94 18.77
CA PRO A 430 9.22 5.39 19.80
C PRO A 430 9.09 3.87 19.76
N LEU A 431 9.08 3.27 18.56
CA LEU A 431 9.00 1.81 18.42
C LEU A 431 10.22 1.10 19.01
N VAL A 432 11.42 1.64 18.77
CA VAL A 432 12.67 1.05 19.27
C VAL A 432 12.79 1.24 20.78
N LEU A 433 12.49 2.44 21.27
CA LEU A 433 12.48 2.73 22.71
C LEU A 433 11.51 1.82 23.46
N ASN A 434 10.30 1.66 22.94
CA ASN A 434 9.29 0.79 23.54
C ASN A 434 9.73 -0.67 23.52
N TYR A 435 10.20 -1.18 22.39
CA TYR A 435 10.58 -2.58 22.27
C TYR A 435 11.78 -2.91 23.16
N LEU A 436 12.84 -2.10 23.13
CA LEU A 436 14.01 -2.27 24.00
C LEU A 436 13.62 -2.16 25.47
N GLY A 437 12.87 -1.12 25.84
CA GLY A 437 12.43 -0.90 27.22
C GLY A 437 11.57 -2.06 27.73
N TYR A 438 10.60 -2.52 26.95
CA TYR A 438 9.75 -3.67 27.31
C TYR A 438 10.59 -4.96 27.48
N SER A 439 11.51 -5.23 26.55
CA SER A 439 12.40 -6.42 26.64
C SER A 439 13.30 -6.37 27.90
N LEU A 440 13.78 -5.19 28.27
CA LEU A 440 14.53 -5.01 29.52
C LEU A 440 13.67 -5.31 30.75
N VAL A 441 12.39 -4.89 30.73
CA VAL A 441 11.42 -5.16 31.81
C VAL A 441 11.16 -6.65 31.95
N GLU A 442 10.88 -7.35 30.85
CA GLU A 442 10.64 -8.80 30.87
C GLU A 442 11.86 -9.59 31.37
N LYS A 443 13.07 -9.14 31.00
CA LYS A 443 14.32 -9.73 31.48
C LYS A 443 14.69 -9.30 32.91
N LYS A 444 13.92 -8.40 33.53
CA LYS A 444 14.14 -7.87 34.89
C LYS A 444 15.51 -7.20 35.07
N ILE A 445 16.03 -6.55 34.04
CA ILE A 445 17.31 -5.85 34.05
C ILE A 445 17.12 -4.38 33.68
N LYS A 446 17.94 -3.49 34.23
CA LYS A 446 17.98 -2.05 33.89
C LYS A 446 16.60 -1.37 33.93
N LEU A 447 15.78 -1.70 34.95
CA LEU A 447 14.37 -1.27 35.01
C LEU A 447 14.18 0.26 35.02
N ASP A 448 15.11 1.02 35.63
CA ASP A 448 15.06 2.49 35.62
C ASP A 448 15.30 3.04 34.20
N GLU A 449 16.27 2.48 33.46
CA GLU A 449 16.52 2.82 32.06
C GLU A 449 15.34 2.45 31.18
N ALA A 450 14.73 1.29 31.42
CA ALA A 450 13.53 0.84 30.70
C ALA A 450 12.35 1.80 30.89
N LEU A 451 12.13 2.28 32.14
CA LEU A 451 11.09 3.25 32.41
C LEU A 451 11.31 4.56 31.65
N GLU A 452 12.52 5.13 31.67
CA GLU A 452 12.86 6.37 30.96
C GLU A 452 12.63 6.23 29.45
N MET A 453 13.02 5.09 28.87
CA MET A 453 12.78 4.80 27.44
C MET A 453 11.29 4.75 27.11
N ILE A 454 10.49 4.04 27.91
CA ILE A 454 9.06 3.87 27.64
C ILE A 454 8.30 5.17 27.93
N GLU A 455 8.67 5.94 28.96
CA GLU A 455 8.11 7.28 29.20
C GLU A 455 8.36 8.22 28.00
N THR A 456 9.57 8.18 27.43
CA THR A 456 9.91 8.95 26.24
C THR A 456 9.06 8.50 25.04
N ALA A 457 8.91 7.20 24.83
CA ALA A 457 8.08 6.65 23.75
C ALA A 457 6.61 7.04 23.91
N ALA A 458 6.07 7.00 25.14
CA ALA A 458 4.69 7.36 25.44
C ALA A 458 4.43 8.87 25.25
N ALA A 459 5.41 9.72 25.56
CA ALA A 459 5.32 11.16 25.32
C ALA A 459 5.25 11.49 23.81
N GLU A 460 6.01 10.78 22.98
CA GLU A 460 6.01 10.94 21.52
C GLU A 460 4.74 10.33 20.85
N ARG A 461 4.18 9.28 21.43
CA ARG A 461 3.02 8.56 20.89
C ARG A 461 1.94 8.29 21.96
N PRO A 462 1.28 9.34 22.48
CA PRO A 462 0.31 9.23 23.58
C PRO A 462 -1.01 8.55 23.17
N ASP A 463 -1.23 8.33 21.89
CA ASP A 463 -2.36 7.64 21.29
C ASP A 463 -2.08 6.16 20.93
N SER A 464 -0.88 5.67 21.22
CA SER A 464 -0.48 4.29 20.94
C SER A 464 -0.76 3.39 22.14
N GLY A 465 -1.84 2.60 22.09
CA GLY A 465 -2.29 1.76 23.20
C GLY A 465 -1.21 0.78 23.68
N PHE A 466 -0.46 0.15 22.78
CA PHE A 466 0.61 -0.79 23.15
C PHE A 466 1.81 -0.12 23.83
N ILE A 467 2.14 1.16 23.51
CA ILE A 467 3.19 1.90 24.23
C ILE A 467 2.71 2.31 25.63
N ILE A 468 1.44 2.72 25.74
CA ILE A 468 0.84 3.08 27.02
C ILE A 468 0.68 1.85 27.92
N ASP A 469 0.33 0.67 27.36
CA ASP A 469 0.36 -0.60 28.08
C ASP A 469 1.75 -0.92 28.62
N SER A 470 2.79 -0.81 27.78
CA SER A 470 4.18 -1.01 28.19
C SER A 470 4.57 -0.06 29.36
N LEU A 471 4.10 1.19 29.34
CA LEU A 471 4.34 2.13 30.44
C LEU A 471 3.66 1.68 31.73
N GLY A 472 2.40 1.28 31.67
CA GLY A 472 1.69 0.72 32.83
C GLY A 472 2.36 -0.55 33.33
N TRP A 473 2.80 -1.43 32.44
CA TRP A 473 3.46 -2.69 32.79
C TRP A 473 4.82 -2.50 33.46
N VAL A 474 5.69 -1.58 32.98
CA VAL A 474 6.95 -1.29 33.66
C VAL A 474 6.73 -0.71 35.07
N LEU A 475 5.74 0.15 35.24
CA LEU A 475 5.36 0.68 36.56
C LEU A 475 4.89 -0.44 37.49
N TYR A 476 4.07 -1.37 36.99
CA TYR A 476 3.66 -2.57 37.74
C TYR A 476 4.87 -3.42 38.15
N ARG A 477 5.81 -3.68 37.24
CA ARG A 477 7.04 -4.47 37.52
C ARG A 477 7.96 -3.77 38.55
N LEU A 478 7.91 -2.44 38.63
CA LEU A 478 8.61 -1.63 39.63
C LEU A 478 7.87 -1.58 40.99
N GLY A 479 6.64 -2.13 41.10
CA GLY A 479 5.81 -2.07 42.30
C GLY A 479 5.11 -0.73 42.50
N ARG A 480 5.05 0.13 41.45
CA ARG A 480 4.38 1.44 41.43
C ARG A 480 2.93 1.29 40.95
N TYR A 481 2.17 0.41 41.61
CA TYR A 481 0.87 -0.05 41.15
C TYR A 481 -0.17 1.07 41.00
N ASP A 482 -0.24 2.01 41.94
CA ASP A 482 -1.19 3.14 41.87
C ASP A 482 -0.94 4.03 40.65
N GLU A 483 0.33 4.19 40.26
CA GLU A 483 0.68 4.96 39.07
C GLU A 483 0.38 4.18 37.80
N ALA A 484 0.51 2.86 37.80
CA ALA A 484 0.23 2.00 36.68
C ALA A 484 -1.26 2.01 36.25
N VAL A 485 -2.19 2.14 37.24
CA VAL A 485 -3.65 2.07 37.00
C VAL A 485 -4.10 3.00 35.88
N GLY A 486 -3.76 4.28 35.94
CA GLY A 486 -4.22 5.26 34.97
C GLY A 486 -3.71 5.00 33.54
N HIS A 487 -2.47 4.50 33.42
CA HIS A 487 -1.90 4.13 32.12
C HIS A 487 -2.55 2.86 31.57
N MET A 488 -2.78 1.84 32.37
CA MET A 488 -3.42 0.61 31.95
C MET A 488 -4.89 0.82 31.57
N GLU A 489 -5.63 1.65 32.34
CA GLU A 489 -7.01 2.05 31.96
C GLU A 489 -7.01 2.76 30.59
N ARG A 490 -6.03 3.66 30.36
CA ARG A 490 -5.89 4.35 29.09
C ARG A 490 -5.51 3.40 27.94
N ALA A 491 -4.62 2.43 28.16
CA ALA A 491 -4.29 1.41 27.17
C ALA A 491 -5.52 0.59 26.77
N ALA A 492 -6.32 0.17 27.76
CA ALA A 492 -7.56 -0.58 27.51
C ALA A 492 -8.65 0.25 26.81
N GLU A 493 -8.68 1.59 26.97
CA GLU A 493 -9.53 2.48 26.19
C GLU A 493 -9.10 2.51 24.71
N LEU A 494 -7.79 2.56 24.46
CA LEU A 494 -7.22 2.62 23.11
C LEU A 494 -7.28 1.26 22.39
N MET A 495 -7.14 0.15 23.15
CA MET A 495 -7.12 -1.23 22.65
C MET A 495 -8.13 -2.10 23.41
N PRO A 496 -9.43 -1.86 23.29
CA PRO A 496 -10.45 -2.48 24.14
C PRO A 496 -10.63 -3.98 23.95
N VAL A 497 -10.22 -4.53 22.80
CA VAL A 497 -10.37 -5.96 22.44
C VAL A 497 -9.04 -6.72 22.46
N ASP A 498 -7.96 -6.09 22.90
CA ASP A 498 -6.65 -6.73 22.99
C ASP A 498 -6.58 -7.62 24.24
N PRO A 499 -6.24 -8.93 24.11
CA PRO A 499 -6.21 -9.84 25.25
C PRO A 499 -5.07 -9.54 26.23
N VAL A 500 -3.90 -9.11 25.75
CA VAL A 500 -2.73 -8.81 26.58
C VAL A 500 -2.99 -7.59 27.45
N VAL A 501 -3.48 -6.50 26.85
CA VAL A 501 -3.82 -5.26 27.57
C VAL A 501 -4.87 -5.50 28.64
N ASN A 502 -5.90 -6.31 28.36
CA ASN A 502 -6.92 -6.64 29.36
C ASN A 502 -6.36 -7.56 30.45
N ASP A 503 -5.43 -8.46 30.15
CA ASP A 503 -4.77 -9.31 31.16
C ASP A 503 -3.87 -8.46 32.08
N HIS A 504 -3.03 -7.59 31.52
CA HIS A 504 -2.19 -6.67 32.27
C HIS A 504 -3.00 -5.72 33.16
N LEU A 505 -4.10 -5.15 32.65
CA LEU A 505 -4.99 -4.31 33.46
C LEU A 505 -5.59 -5.10 34.62
N GLY A 506 -5.95 -6.37 34.40
CA GLY A 506 -6.40 -7.27 35.44
C GLY A 506 -5.36 -7.47 36.54
N ASP A 507 -4.11 -7.70 36.18
CA ASP A 507 -2.99 -7.87 37.12
C ASP A 507 -2.74 -6.59 37.93
N VAL A 508 -2.80 -5.42 37.29
CA VAL A 508 -2.65 -4.12 37.96
C VAL A 508 -3.83 -3.84 38.91
N TYR A 509 -5.08 -4.12 38.53
CA TYR A 509 -6.23 -3.96 39.42
C TYR A 509 -6.14 -4.86 40.63
N TRP A 510 -5.69 -6.11 40.44
CA TRP A 510 -5.47 -7.02 41.57
C TRP A 510 -4.43 -6.46 42.56
N ALA A 511 -3.32 -5.94 42.04
CA ALA A 511 -2.24 -5.39 42.85
C ALA A 511 -2.65 -4.17 43.71
N VAL A 512 -3.68 -3.42 43.30
CA VAL A 512 -4.25 -2.29 44.08
C VAL A 512 -5.51 -2.68 44.85
N GLY A 513 -5.83 -3.99 44.96
CA GLY A 513 -6.96 -4.51 45.73
C GLY A 513 -8.33 -4.40 45.05
N ARG A 514 -8.37 -4.08 43.76
CA ARG A 514 -9.60 -4.01 42.93
C ARG A 514 -9.92 -5.38 42.34
N GLU A 515 -10.06 -6.40 43.17
CA GLU A 515 -10.16 -7.82 42.75
C GLU A 515 -11.35 -8.12 41.82
N THR A 516 -12.50 -7.46 42.05
CA THR A 516 -13.68 -7.68 41.19
C THR A 516 -13.45 -7.17 39.78
N GLU A 517 -12.84 -6.00 39.64
CA GLU A 517 -12.48 -5.41 38.38
C GLU A 517 -11.37 -6.24 37.67
N ALA A 518 -10.40 -6.74 38.44
CA ALA A 518 -9.38 -7.66 37.93
C ALA A 518 -9.99 -8.90 37.28
N GLN A 519 -10.90 -9.59 38.00
CA GLN A 519 -11.60 -10.76 37.47
C GLN A 519 -12.43 -10.44 36.22
N PHE A 520 -12.97 -9.23 36.13
CA PHE A 520 -13.72 -8.80 34.97
C PHE A 520 -12.79 -8.63 33.76
N GLN A 521 -11.63 -8.02 33.93
CA GLN A 521 -10.66 -7.84 32.85
C GLN A 521 -10.04 -9.16 32.37
N TRP A 522 -9.69 -10.07 33.27
CA TRP A 522 -9.23 -11.41 32.90
C TRP A 522 -10.27 -12.21 32.10
N LYS A 523 -11.57 -12.09 32.45
CA LYS A 523 -12.65 -12.70 31.65
C LYS A 523 -12.76 -12.07 30.26
N ARG A 524 -12.57 -10.77 30.15
CA ARG A 524 -12.52 -10.07 28.86
C ARG A 524 -11.33 -10.54 28.05
N ALA A 525 -10.12 -10.59 28.64
CA ALA A 525 -8.92 -11.11 27.96
C ALA A 525 -9.20 -12.50 27.34
N LEU A 526 -9.72 -13.45 28.13
CA LEU A 526 -10.08 -14.78 27.63
C LEU A 526 -11.11 -14.75 26.49
N SER A 527 -12.02 -13.78 26.45
CA SER A 527 -13.04 -13.70 25.41
C SER A 527 -12.50 -13.18 24.07
N PHE A 528 -11.32 -12.58 24.08
CA PHE A 528 -10.68 -12.00 22.90
C PHE A 528 -9.52 -12.85 22.36
N ILE A 529 -9.07 -13.88 23.10
CA ILE A 529 -8.02 -14.79 22.61
C ILE A 529 -8.57 -15.59 21.44
N ASP A 530 -7.85 -15.56 20.31
CA ASP A 530 -8.15 -16.40 19.16
C ASP A 530 -7.66 -17.84 19.45
N PRO A 531 -8.55 -18.83 19.50
CA PRO A 531 -8.17 -20.21 19.78
C PRO A 531 -7.34 -20.88 18.68
N THR A 532 -7.17 -20.22 17.54
CA THR A 532 -6.35 -20.70 16.41
C THR A 532 -4.92 -20.14 16.44
N GLU A 533 -4.63 -19.17 17.27
CA GLU A 533 -3.29 -18.62 17.50
C GLU A 533 -2.58 -19.45 18.57
N GLU A 534 -1.62 -20.30 18.14
CA GLU A 534 -0.89 -21.20 19.06
C GLU A 534 0.15 -20.42 19.91
N ASP A 535 0.64 -19.27 19.47
CA ASP A 535 1.72 -18.48 20.09
C ASP A 535 1.29 -17.05 20.49
N GLY A 536 0.05 -16.86 20.92
CA GLY A 536 -0.43 -15.56 21.41
C GLY A 536 0.27 -15.13 22.70
N ASP A 537 0.61 -13.84 22.85
CA ASP A 537 1.31 -13.29 24.03
C ASP A 537 0.48 -13.37 25.32
N ALA A 538 -0.83 -13.60 25.25
CA ALA A 538 -1.72 -13.82 26.40
C ALA A 538 -1.92 -15.33 26.64
N ASP A 539 -1.42 -15.86 27.76
CA ASP A 539 -1.57 -17.28 28.15
C ASP A 539 -2.95 -17.55 28.72
N PRO A 540 -3.84 -18.26 28.00
CA PRO A 540 -5.20 -18.54 28.48
C PRO A 540 -5.25 -19.43 29.71
N GLU A 541 -4.29 -20.34 29.91
CA GLU A 541 -4.25 -21.22 31.08
C GLU A 541 -3.83 -20.44 32.33
N ARG A 542 -2.85 -19.55 32.20
CA ARG A 542 -2.44 -18.64 33.27
C ARG A 542 -3.57 -17.71 33.68
N ILE A 543 -4.32 -17.16 32.72
CA ILE A 543 -5.47 -16.29 33.00
C ILE A 543 -6.59 -17.07 33.70
N ARG A 544 -6.90 -18.30 33.27
CA ARG A 544 -7.88 -19.16 33.98
C ARG A 544 -7.43 -19.43 35.39
N ARG A 545 -6.13 -19.71 35.60
CA ARG A 545 -5.58 -19.96 36.92
C ARG A 545 -5.73 -18.72 37.84
N LYS A 546 -5.46 -17.51 37.32
CA LYS A 546 -5.71 -16.25 38.05
C LYS A 546 -7.17 -16.12 38.49
N LEU A 547 -8.11 -16.47 37.63
CA LEU A 547 -9.55 -16.43 37.95
C LEU A 547 -9.95 -17.42 39.04
N ASP A 548 -9.30 -18.59 39.09
CA ASP A 548 -9.62 -19.65 40.03
C ASP A 548 -9.03 -19.39 41.44
N VAL A 549 -7.79 -18.95 41.52
CA VAL A 549 -7.03 -18.89 42.79
C VAL A 549 -6.53 -17.50 43.18
N GLY A 550 -6.64 -16.53 42.29
CA GLY A 550 -6.07 -15.19 42.43
C GLY A 550 -4.63 -15.09 41.96
N LEU A 551 -4.20 -13.85 41.64
CA LEU A 551 -2.86 -13.59 41.09
C LEU A 551 -1.75 -13.91 42.10
N ASP A 552 -1.97 -13.67 43.40
CA ASP A 552 -0.97 -13.93 44.46
C ASP A 552 -0.54 -15.40 44.46
N VAL A 553 -1.48 -16.33 44.31
CA VAL A 553 -1.21 -17.78 44.31
C VAL A 553 -0.49 -18.16 43.01
N VAL A 554 -0.85 -17.56 41.88
CA VAL A 554 -0.17 -17.82 40.61
C VAL A 554 1.29 -17.34 40.68
N LEU A 555 1.54 -16.16 41.22
CA LEU A 555 2.90 -15.65 41.42
C LEU A 555 3.75 -16.54 42.36
N GLU A 556 3.13 -17.08 43.43
CA GLU A 556 3.80 -18.02 44.33
C GLU A 556 4.15 -19.34 43.60
N GLU A 557 3.22 -19.88 42.80
CA GLU A 557 3.44 -21.08 41.99
C GLU A 557 4.55 -20.90 40.95
N GLU A 558 4.69 -19.68 40.39
CA GLU A 558 5.73 -19.28 39.45
C GLU A 558 7.07 -18.94 40.14
N GLY A 559 7.13 -18.95 41.47
CA GLY A 559 8.31 -18.53 42.24
C GLY A 559 8.63 -17.03 42.11
N ALA A 560 7.66 -16.23 41.72
CA ALA A 560 7.79 -14.78 41.61
C ALA A 560 7.71 -14.13 42.99
N PRO A 561 8.34 -12.95 43.20
CA PRO A 561 8.20 -12.22 44.45
C PRO A 561 6.71 -11.84 44.68
N PRO A 562 6.23 -11.89 45.96
CA PRO A 562 4.87 -11.51 46.27
C PRO A 562 4.63 -10.04 45.90
N LEU A 563 3.38 -9.72 45.55
CA LEU A 563 2.97 -8.33 45.34
C LEU A 563 3.32 -7.52 46.60
N ARG A 564 4.01 -6.41 46.41
CA ARG A 564 4.27 -5.48 47.51
C ARG A 564 2.92 -4.83 47.88
N VAL A 565 2.28 -5.28 48.93
CA VAL A 565 1.09 -4.62 49.44
C VAL A 565 1.52 -3.19 49.78
N ALA A 566 0.93 -2.20 49.14
CA ALA A 566 1.07 -0.81 49.56
C ALA A 566 0.47 -0.72 50.97
N ASN A 567 1.30 -0.92 51.98
CA ASN A 567 0.89 -0.77 53.38
C ASN A 567 0.87 0.70 53.76
N ASP A 568 -0.33 1.15 54.01
CA ASP A 568 -0.71 2.12 55.02
C ASP A 568 0.41 3.06 55.52
N GLY A 569 0.39 4.29 55.01
CA GLY A 569 0.92 5.43 55.72
C GLY A 569 -0.24 6.33 56.15
#